data_30ac76f4eb552baa6d4b288b15c26cc0
#
_entry.id   30ac76f4eb552baa6d4b288b15c26cc0
#
_cell.length_a   1.000
_cell.length_b   1.000
_cell.length_c   1.000
_cell.angle_alpha   90.00
_cell.angle_beta   90.00
_cell.angle_gamma   90.00
#
_symmetry.space_group_name_H-M   'P 1'
#
loop_
_entity.id
_entity.type
_entity.pdbx_description
1 polymer ?
#
loop_
_entity_poly.entity_id
_entity_poly.type
_entity_poly.pdbx_seq_one_letter_code
_entity_poly.pdbx_strand_id
1 'polypeptide(L)'
;MRRAGDTAAHFLETSQDWGPGTAVTQVVDWDRRWDNMQQHSGQHLLSAILENEYNTNTLSWWLAESCASKVGVSYIELDNPVTEATLAAVQERCNEVIRDARPVNVMTYNVGDPELDKVSGC
;
A
#
# COMPACT_ATOMS: atom_id res chain seq x y z
N MET A 1 -2.63 -12.55 12.65
CA MET A 1 -2.71 -11.24 13.33
C MET A 1 -4.13 -10.71 13.22
N ARG A 2 -4.69 -10.14 14.30
CA ARG A 2 -6.00 -9.45 14.27
C ARG A 2 -5.87 -8.11 14.98
N ARG A 3 -6.58 -7.09 14.52
CA ARG A 3 -6.67 -5.80 15.19
C ARG A 3 -7.57 -5.94 16.43
N ALA A 4 -7.12 -5.41 17.58
CA ALA A 4 -7.86 -5.38 18.83
C ALA A 4 -7.80 -3.94 19.40
N GLY A 5 -8.78 -3.10 19.00
CA GLY A 5 -8.73 -1.66 19.27
C GLY A 5 -7.51 -1.01 18.59
N ASP A 6 -6.67 -0.34 19.36
CA ASP A 6 -5.44 0.31 18.88
C ASP A 6 -4.21 -0.61 18.93
N THR A 7 -4.41 -1.87 19.28
CA THR A 7 -3.34 -2.88 19.36
C THR A 7 -3.49 -3.96 18.30
N ALA A 8 -2.40 -4.66 18.00
CA ALA A 8 -2.39 -5.83 17.14
C ALA A 8 -2.19 -7.10 17.99
N ALA A 9 -3.13 -8.04 17.90
CA ALA A 9 -2.99 -9.34 18.55
C ALA A 9 -2.34 -10.34 17.59
N HIS A 10 -1.24 -10.95 18.02
CA HIS A 10 -0.55 -12.01 17.29
C HIS A 10 -0.88 -13.36 17.94
N PHE A 11 -1.41 -14.28 17.15
CA PHE A 11 -1.71 -15.64 17.59
C PHE A 11 -0.58 -16.54 17.12
N LEU A 12 0.01 -17.26 18.05
CA LEU A 12 1.12 -18.18 17.81
C LEU A 12 0.71 -19.59 18.18
N GLU A 13 1.07 -20.55 17.34
CA GLU A 13 1.04 -21.97 17.71
C GLU A 13 2.42 -22.33 18.25
N THR A 14 2.49 -22.75 19.50
CA THR A 14 3.74 -23.09 20.17
C THR A 14 3.52 -24.25 21.12
N SER A 15 4.53 -25.08 21.28
CA SER A 15 4.57 -26.13 22.30
C SER A 15 5.08 -25.62 23.66
N GLN A 16 5.46 -24.34 23.74
CA GLN A 16 5.96 -23.71 24.97
C GLN A 16 4.82 -22.95 25.65
N ASP A 17 4.77 -23.02 26.96
CA ASP A 17 3.86 -22.20 27.75
C ASP A 17 4.48 -20.81 27.98
N TRP A 18 3.93 -19.82 27.31
CA TRP A 18 4.35 -18.42 27.41
C TRP A 18 3.35 -17.65 28.27
N GLY A 19 3.77 -17.35 29.50
CA GLY A 19 2.99 -16.50 30.39
C GLY A 19 3.16 -14.99 30.07
N PRO A 20 2.29 -14.15 30.69
CA PRO A 20 2.43 -12.69 30.62
C PRO A 20 3.82 -12.23 31.08
N GLY A 21 4.44 -11.33 30.34
CA GLY A 21 5.78 -10.81 30.64
C GLY A 21 6.94 -11.62 30.08
N THR A 22 6.68 -12.71 29.36
CA THR A 22 7.74 -13.45 28.66
C THR A 22 8.43 -12.55 27.64
N ALA A 23 9.74 -12.40 27.75
CA ALA A 23 10.53 -11.65 26.78
C ALA A 23 10.65 -12.45 25.48
N VAL A 24 10.33 -11.80 24.35
CA VAL A 24 10.39 -12.42 23.02
C VAL A 24 11.20 -11.54 22.07
N THR A 25 11.90 -12.16 21.15
CA THR A 25 12.55 -11.48 20.04
C THR A 25 11.68 -11.63 18.80
N GLN A 26 11.31 -10.51 18.18
CA GLN A 26 10.56 -10.51 16.93
C GLN A 26 11.51 -10.25 15.76
N VAL A 27 11.48 -11.14 14.78
CA VAL A 27 12.24 -10.97 13.53
C VAL A 27 11.24 -10.83 12.39
N VAL A 28 11.33 -9.71 11.67
CA VAL A 28 10.49 -9.46 10.50
C VAL A 28 11.04 -10.26 9.32
N ASP A 29 10.17 -11.00 8.64
CA ASP A 29 10.46 -11.54 7.31
C ASP A 29 10.65 -10.35 6.34
N TRP A 30 11.91 -9.98 6.12
CA TRP A 30 12.25 -8.75 5.39
C TRP A 30 11.90 -8.85 3.91
N ASP A 31 12.07 -9.99 3.28
CA ASP A 31 11.80 -10.16 1.86
C ASP A 31 10.30 -9.97 1.59
N ARG A 32 9.46 -10.60 2.40
CA ARG A 32 8.00 -10.40 2.34
C ARG A 32 7.60 -8.97 2.67
N ARG A 33 8.22 -8.37 3.68
CA ARG A 33 7.94 -6.98 4.06
C ARG A 33 8.28 -6.02 2.95
N TRP A 34 9.42 -6.20 2.32
CA TRP A 34 9.91 -5.37 1.23
C TRP A 34 9.00 -5.46 0.01
N ASP A 35 8.62 -6.67 -0.39
CA ASP A 35 7.68 -6.88 -1.49
C ASP A 35 6.33 -6.19 -1.24
N ASN A 36 5.74 -6.37 -0.06
CA ASN A 36 4.50 -5.70 0.31
C ASN A 36 4.62 -4.16 0.29
N MET A 37 5.76 -3.61 0.71
CA MET A 37 6.01 -2.17 0.66
C MET A 37 6.09 -1.65 -0.77
N GLN A 38 6.74 -2.39 -1.68
CA GLN A 38 6.82 -2.02 -3.09
C GLN A 38 5.45 -2.06 -3.76
N GLN A 39 4.68 -3.12 -3.54
CA GLN A 39 3.31 -3.24 -4.08
C GLN A 39 2.41 -2.10 -3.58
N HIS A 40 2.47 -1.77 -2.29
CA HIS A 40 1.68 -0.70 -1.69
C HIS A 40 2.06 0.67 -2.26
N SER A 41 3.35 0.97 -2.37
CA SER A 41 3.83 2.21 -2.99
C SER A 41 3.44 2.30 -4.47
N GLY A 42 3.52 1.18 -5.20
CA GLY A 42 3.10 1.09 -6.59
C GLY A 42 1.60 1.35 -6.77
N GLN A 43 0.77 0.83 -5.86
CA GLN A 43 -0.66 1.10 -5.86
C GLN A 43 -0.97 2.59 -5.68
N HIS A 44 -0.33 3.26 -4.70
CA HIS A 44 -0.53 4.70 -4.49
C HIS A 44 -0.06 5.53 -5.70
N LEU A 45 1.08 5.19 -6.31
CA LEU A 45 1.56 5.87 -7.51
C LEU A 45 0.59 5.73 -8.67
N LEU A 46 0.08 4.51 -8.89
CA LEU A 46 -0.88 4.22 -9.95
C LEU A 46 -2.19 5.01 -9.74
N SER A 47 -2.74 5.01 -8.54
CA SER A 47 -3.93 5.79 -8.18
C SER A 47 -3.70 7.29 -8.40
N ALA A 48 -2.58 7.83 -7.93
CA ALA A 48 -2.28 9.26 -8.06
C ALA A 48 -2.18 9.70 -9.54
N ILE A 49 -1.58 8.90 -10.42
CA ILE A 49 -1.51 9.21 -11.85
C ILE A 49 -2.90 9.14 -12.49
N LEU A 50 -3.69 8.12 -12.21
CA LEU A 50 -5.04 7.98 -12.75
C LEU A 50 -5.96 9.12 -12.30
N GLU A 51 -5.90 9.51 -11.05
CA GLU A 51 -6.69 10.61 -10.50
C GLU A 51 -6.28 11.96 -11.08
N ASN A 52 -4.99 12.28 -11.09
CA ASN A 52 -4.51 13.60 -11.46
C ASN A 52 -4.42 13.83 -12.97
N GLU A 53 -4.06 12.80 -13.76
CA GLU A 53 -3.81 12.96 -15.19
C GLU A 53 -4.99 12.44 -16.05
N TYR A 54 -5.84 11.54 -15.52
CA TYR A 54 -6.94 10.91 -16.25
C TYR A 54 -8.32 11.11 -15.62
N ASN A 55 -8.40 11.83 -14.49
CA ASN A 55 -9.66 12.10 -13.75
C ASN A 55 -10.46 10.81 -13.49
N THR A 56 -9.77 9.76 -13.09
CA THR A 56 -10.33 8.44 -12.79
C THR A 56 -9.96 8.05 -11.37
N ASN A 57 -10.96 7.92 -10.50
CA ASN A 57 -10.75 7.69 -9.07
C ASN A 57 -10.64 6.20 -8.75
N THR A 58 -9.84 5.89 -7.74
CA THR A 58 -9.74 4.53 -7.18
C THR A 58 -10.86 4.31 -6.18
N LEU A 59 -11.69 3.28 -6.39
CA LEU A 59 -12.77 2.88 -5.50
C LEU A 59 -12.30 1.88 -4.44
N SER A 60 -11.49 0.92 -4.84
CA SER A 60 -10.93 -0.10 -3.97
C SER A 60 -9.62 -0.64 -4.51
N TRP A 61 -8.90 -1.37 -3.69
CA TRP A 61 -7.65 -2.00 -4.09
C TRP A 61 -7.41 -3.29 -3.32
N TRP A 62 -6.61 -4.17 -3.90
CA TRP A 62 -6.16 -5.40 -3.27
C TRP A 62 -4.68 -5.63 -3.56
N LEU A 63 -3.91 -5.92 -2.52
CA LEU A 63 -2.53 -6.33 -2.66
C LEU A 63 -2.44 -7.85 -2.52
N ALA A 64 -1.79 -8.48 -3.48
CA ALA A 64 -1.59 -9.91 -3.44
C ALA A 64 -0.69 -10.31 -2.27
N GLU A 65 -1.00 -11.46 -1.65
CA GLU A 65 -0.07 -12.04 -0.70
C GLU A 65 1.16 -12.56 -1.46
N SER A 66 2.31 -11.98 -1.14
CA SER A 66 3.59 -12.51 -1.61
C SER A 66 3.91 -13.80 -0.85
N CYS A 67 3.83 -14.92 -1.53
CA CYS A 67 4.41 -16.16 -1.04
C CYS A 67 5.28 -16.79 -2.14
N ALA A 68 6.35 -17.44 -1.73
CA ALA A 68 7.37 -18.02 -2.62
C ALA A 68 6.83 -18.99 -3.70
N SER A 69 5.58 -19.42 -3.58
CA SER A 69 4.96 -20.40 -4.47
C SER A 69 3.83 -19.87 -5.36
N LYS A 70 3.38 -18.61 -5.17
CA LYS A 70 2.29 -18.02 -5.97
C LYS A 70 2.55 -16.53 -6.19
N VAL A 71 2.70 -16.15 -7.45
CA VAL A 71 2.62 -14.75 -7.86
C VAL A 71 1.13 -14.38 -7.86
N GLY A 72 0.71 -13.67 -6.82
CA GLY A 72 -0.64 -13.11 -6.79
C GLY A 72 -0.73 -11.88 -7.68
N VAL A 73 -1.94 -11.52 -8.10
CA VAL A 73 -2.21 -10.30 -8.86
C VAL A 73 -2.77 -9.24 -7.93
N SER A 74 -2.04 -8.13 -7.78
CA SER A 74 -2.57 -6.92 -7.15
C SER A 74 -3.44 -6.17 -8.14
N TYR A 75 -4.50 -5.51 -7.69
CA TYR A 75 -5.37 -4.72 -8.56
C TYR A 75 -5.91 -3.48 -7.86
N ILE A 76 -6.37 -2.54 -8.66
CA ILE A 76 -7.21 -1.41 -8.24
C ILE A 76 -8.52 -1.47 -9.01
N GLU A 77 -9.59 -1.03 -8.36
CA GLU A 77 -10.91 -0.85 -8.96
C GLU A 77 -11.13 0.65 -9.20
N LEU A 78 -11.60 0.98 -10.38
CA LEU A 78 -11.75 2.35 -10.84
C LEU A 78 -13.23 2.70 -11.02
N ASP A 79 -13.57 3.99 -10.83
CA ASP A 79 -14.93 4.52 -11.04
C ASP A 79 -15.31 4.62 -12.53
N ASN A 80 -14.31 4.67 -13.41
CA ASN A 80 -14.49 4.75 -14.86
C ASN A 80 -13.67 3.69 -15.59
N PRO A 81 -14.18 3.17 -16.72
CA PRO A 81 -13.39 2.25 -17.55
C PRO A 81 -12.24 3.00 -18.23
N VAL A 82 -11.09 2.35 -18.31
CA VAL A 82 -9.91 2.86 -19.02
C VAL A 82 -9.61 2.01 -20.23
N THR A 83 -9.07 2.63 -21.28
CA THR A 83 -8.68 1.93 -22.50
C THR A 83 -7.29 1.29 -22.34
N GLU A 84 -6.97 0.30 -23.19
CA GLU A 84 -5.62 -0.28 -23.25
C GLU A 84 -4.55 0.78 -23.56
N ALA A 85 -4.86 1.75 -24.41
CA ALA A 85 -3.96 2.86 -24.73
C ALA A 85 -3.70 3.73 -23.49
N THR A 86 -4.74 4.00 -22.68
CA THR A 86 -4.60 4.71 -21.41
C THR A 86 -3.75 3.91 -20.43
N LEU A 87 -3.97 2.60 -20.31
CA LEU A 87 -3.17 1.74 -19.43
C LEU A 87 -1.68 1.75 -19.81
N ALA A 88 -1.38 1.67 -21.12
CA ALA A 88 0.00 1.75 -21.61
C ALA A 88 0.66 3.09 -21.29
N ALA A 89 -0.08 4.20 -21.44
CA ALA A 89 0.42 5.53 -21.10
C ALA A 89 0.65 5.69 -19.58
N VAL A 90 -0.28 5.20 -18.76
CA VAL A 90 -0.15 5.21 -17.29
C VAL A 90 1.04 4.36 -16.83
N GLN A 91 1.24 3.19 -17.43
CA GLN A 91 2.41 2.34 -17.15
C GLN A 91 3.72 3.07 -17.43
N GLU A 92 3.84 3.70 -18.60
CA GLU A 92 5.06 4.46 -18.94
C GLU A 92 5.25 5.64 -17.99
N ARG A 93 4.18 6.34 -17.65
CA ARG A 93 4.23 7.45 -16.69
C ARG A 93 4.67 7.00 -15.30
N CYS A 94 4.17 5.87 -14.80
CA CYS A 94 4.65 5.27 -13.54
C CYS A 94 6.15 4.98 -13.62
N ASN A 95 6.60 4.37 -14.71
CA ASN A 95 8.01 4.04 -14.90
C ASN A 95 8.91 5.28 -14.96
N GLU A 96 8.45 6.38 -15.57
CA GLU A 96 9.16 7.67 -15.55
C GLU A 96 9.34 8.19 -14.12
N VAL A 97 8.24 8.24 -13.34
CA VAL A 97 8.28 8.73 -11.95
C VAL A 97 9.23 7.90 -11.09
N ILE A 98 9.25 6.56 -11.31
CA ILE A 98 10.17 5.66 -10.60
C ILE A 98 11.62 5.92 -11.01
N ARG A 99 11.90 6.08 -12.32
CA ARG A 99 13.25 6.38 -12.83
C ARG A 99 13.76 7.74 -12.34
N ASP A 100 12.86 8.72 -12.24
CA ASP A 100 13.17 10.06 -11.71
C ASP A 100 13.48 10.05 -10.19
N ALA A 101 13.22 8.93 -9.51
CA ALA A 101 13.42 8.77 -8.07
C ALA A 101 12.82 9.94 -7.26
N ARG A 102 11.59 10.34 -7.58
CA ARG A 102 10.93 11.50 -6.96
C ARG A 102 10.81 11.30 -5.44
N PRO A 103 11.12 12.33 -4.66
CA PRO A 103 11.01 12.25 -3.21
C PRO A 103 9.55 12.06 -2.78
N VAL A 104 9.33 11.17 -1.84
CA VAL A 104 8.03 11.00 -1.15
C VAL A 104 8.16 11.63 0.23
N ASN A 105 7.35 12.64 0.50
CA ASN A 105 7.38 13.39 1.76
C ASN A 105 6.14 13.09 2.58
N VAL A 106 6.32 13.01 3.89
CA VAL A 106 5.20 12.93 4.84
C VAL A 106 4.86 14.34 5.30
N MET A 107 3.61 14.73 5.07
CA MET A 107 3.06 16.00 5.56
C MET A 107 2.12 15.72 6.73
N THR A 108 2.21 16.53 7.76
CA THR A 108 1.33 16.43 8.95
C THR A 108 0.48 17.69 9.04
N TYR A 109 -0.83 17.51 9.08
CA TYR A 109 -1.79 18.59 9.19
C TYR A 109 -2.55 18.49 10.52
N ASN A 110 -2.86 19.62 11.11
CA ASN A 110 -3.75 19.66 12.26
C ASN A 110 -5.22 19.64 11.82
N VAL A 111 -6.10 19.19 12.70
CA VAL A 111 -7.54 19.25 12.44
C VAL A 111 -7.97 20.70 12.24
N GLY A 112 -8.63 21.00 11.11
CA GLY A 112 -9.05 22.35 10.73
C GLY A 112 -8.01 23.15 9.93
N ASP A 113 -6.89 22.54 9.53
CA ASP A 113 -5.94 23.15 8.62
C ASP A 113 -6.56 23.26 7.22
N PRO A 114 -6.62 24.46 6.59
CA PRO A 114 -7.19 24.63 5.25
C PRO A 114 -6.46 23.84 4.16
N GLU A 115 -5.20 23.48 4.38
CA GLU A 115 -4.44 22.68 3.42
C GLU A 115 -4.89 21.20 3.43
N LEU A 116 -5.52 20.74 4.52
CA LEU A 116 -6.04 19.37 4.60
C LEU A 116 -7.11 19.10 3.53
N ASP A 117 -7.95 20.09 3.22
CA ASP A 117 -9.01 19.97 2.21
C ASP A 117 -8.46 19.91 0.76
N LYS A 118 -7.19 20.25 0.57
CA LYS A 118 -6.51 20.20 -0.74
C LYS A 118 -5.78 18.87 -0.97
N VAL A 119 -5.66 18.05 0.06
CA VAL A 119 -5.01 16.74 -0.05
C VAL A 119 -6.08 15.74 -0.47
N SER A 120 -5.97 15.21 -1.68
CA SER A 120 -6.81 14.10 -2.11
C SER A 120 -6.55 12.91 -1.20
N GLY A 121 -7.58 12.42 -0.52
CA GLY A 121 -7.48 11.21 0.31
C GLY A 121 -7.34 9.98 -0.61
N CYS A 122 -6.27 9.24 -0.44
CA CYS A 122 -6.16 7.87 -0.94
C CYS A 122 -6.82 6.90 0.05
#